data_4b1c0bffa4564e55739dd1c836bacf89
#
_entry.id   4b1c0bffa4564e55739dd1c836bacf89
#
_cell.length_a   1.000
_cell.length_b   1.000
_cell.length_c   1.000
_cell.angle_alpha   90.00
_cell.angle_beta   90.00
_cell.angle_gamma   90.00
#
_symmetry.space_group_name_H-M   'P 1'
#
loop_
_entity.id
_entity.type
_entity.pdbx_description
1 polymer ?
#
loop_
_entity_poly.entity_id
_entity_poly.type
_entity_poly.pdbx_seq_one_letter_code
_entity_poly.pdbx_strand_id
1 'polypeptide(L)'
;MKIVSYNINDSLPWKIEKLLKMGADVLVVPEITCPEDAHLPETLDMKWCGIEYFHHQKKWKGLSIIWKRGQGYITEWFNPKHDYAIPLIANDYLILGIWPTKPTDDRPKKPYPQIAQEIIQEYAPYFKEYKTLVIGDFNCYVNQYDRTKKYGDMLKVNEVLESKGLHSLYHQQTDEEFGKESILTYFHRFHESDSYFRDYAYTNFPVISFCIFPWDKEMSDHTGLEVII
;
A
#
# COMPACT_ATOMS: atom_id res chain seq x y z
N MET A 1 -10.43 -6.68 -13.61
CA MET A 1 -10.56 -6.44 -12.16
C MET A 1 -9.96 -5.08 -11.83
N LYS A 2 -10.71 -4.25 -11.08
CA LYS A 2 -10.29 -2.90 -10.66
C LYS A 2 -9.75 -2.94 -9.24
N ILE A 3 -8.50 -2.54 -9.06
CA ILE A 3 -7.83 -2.44 -7.76
C ILE A 3 -7.55 -0.96 -7.47
N VAL A 4 -7.89 -0.50 -6.26
CA VAL A 4 -7.58 0.85 -5.80
C VAL A 4 -6.79 0.77 -4.51
N SER A 5 -5.69 1.53 -4.43
CA SER A 5 -4.98 1.76 -3.18
C SER A 5 -5.13 3.24 -2.79
N TYR A 6 -5.50 3.49 -1.54
CA TYR A 6 -5.66 4.85 -1.04
C TYR A 6 -5.35 4.93 0.46
N ASN A 7 -4.24 5.58 0.82
CA ASN A 7 -3.99 5.96 2.21
C ASN A 7 -4.97 7.08 2.60
N ILE A 8 -5.87 6.81 3.54
CA ILE A 8 -6.98 7.73 3.89
C ILE A 8 -6.68 8.62 5.09
N ASN A 9 -5.51 8.48 5.70
CA ASN A 9 -5.05 9.27 6.85
C ASN A 9 -6.07 9.40 8.00
N ASP A 10 -7.03 8.55 8.09
CA ASP A 10 -8.04 8.36 9.15
C ASP A 10 -9.33 7.76 8.59
N SER A 11 -10.09 7.03 9.41
CA SER A 11 -11.31 6.31 8.97
C SER A 11 -12.58 7.07 9.31
N LEU A 12 -12.74 8.29 8.83
CA LEU A 12 -14.01 8.96 8.93
C LEU A 12 -15.07 8.23 8.06
N PRO A 13 -16.31 8.00 8.53
CA PRO A 13 -17.31 7.22 7.80
C PRO A 13 -17.53 7.67 6.35
N TRP A 14 -17.55 8.97 6.09
CA TRP A 14 -17.73 9.50 4.74
C TRP A 14 -16.56 9.18 3.79
N LYS A 15 -15.33 9.02 4.31
CA LYS A 15 -14.16 8.59 3.52
C LYS A 15 -14.32 7.15 3.06
N ILE A 16 -14.76 6.28 3.96
CA ILE A 16 -15.06 4.87 3.63
C ILE A 16 -16.15 4.80 2.57
N GLU A 17 -17.25 5.54 2.73
CA GLU A 17 -18.30 5.61 1.70
C GLU A 17 -17.76 6.08 0.34
N LYS A 18 -16.87 7.08 0.35
CA LYS A 18 -16.26 7.60 -0.88
C LYS A 18 -15.38 6.57 -1.55
N LEU A 19 -14.57 5.82 -0.80
CA LEU A 19 -13.80 4.69 -1.31
C LEU A 19 -14.69 3.61 -1.94
N LEU A 20 -15.75 3.21 -1.24
CA LEU A 20 -16.68 2.19 -1.75
C LEU A 20 -17.37 2.63 -3.04
N LYS A 21 -17.70 3.92 -3.18
CA LYS A 21 -18.28 4.50 -4.40
C LYS A 21 -17.32 4.49 -5.61
N MET A 22 -16.02 4.29 -5.42
CA MET A 22 -15.07 4.11 -6.52
C MET A 22 -15.31 2.82 -7.31
N GLY A 23 -16.09 1.88 -6.76
CA GLY A 23 -16.49 0.66 -7.44
C GLY A 23 -15.34 -0.32 -7.68
N ALA A 24 -14.31 -0.30 -6.85
CA ALA A 24 -13.20 -1.24 -6.93
C ALA A 24 -13.65 -2.67 -6.59
N ASP A 25 -13.01 -3.65 -7.22
CA ASP A 25 -13.14 -5.06 -6.84
C ASP A 25 -12.30 -5.38 -5.62
N VAL A 26 -11.15 -4.69 -5.50
CA VAL A 26 -10.23 -4.77 -4.35
C VAL A 26 -9.80 -3.36 -3.95
N LEU A 27 -9.87 -3.06 -2.64
CA LEU A 27 -9.36 -1.84 -2.03
C LEU A 27 -8.19 -2.19 -1.09
N VAL A 28 -7.07 -1.51 -1.25
CA VAL A 28 -5.94 -1.53 -0.31
C VAL A 28 -5.92 -0.19 0.42
N VAL A 29 -6.13 -0.20 1.74
CA VAL A 29 -6.39 1.03 2.50
C VAL A 29 -5.39 1.15 3.66
N PRO A 30 -4.24 1.81 3.44
CA PRO A 30 -3.35 2.21 4.51
C PRO A 30 -4.00 3.27 5.43
N GLU A 31 -3.54 3.30 6.68
CA GLU A 31 -3.97 4.23 7.73
C GLU A 31 -5.46 4.17 8.09
N ILE A 32 -6.10 3.07 7.80
CA ILE A 32 -7.47 2.83 8.27
C ILE A 32 -7.48 2.45 9.75
N THR A 33 -8.37 3.03 10.55
CA THR A 33 -8.57 2.61 11.94
C THR A 33 -9.22 1.22 12.00
N CYS A 34 -9.11 0.53 13.14
CA CYS A 34 -9.66 -0.81 13.28
C CYS A 34 -11.13 -0.86 12.89
N PRO A 35 -11.50 -1.80 12.01
CA PRO A 35 -12.79 -1.81 11.32
C PRO A 35 -13.97 -2.30 12.14
N GLU A 36 -13.82 -2.64 13.41
CA GLU A 36 -14.97 -2.99 14.27
C GLU A 36 -16.09 -1.92 14.23
N ASP A 37 -15.73 -0.68 13.86
CA ASP A 37 -16.67 0.43 13.67
C ASP A 37 -16.99 0.70 12.18
N ALA A 38 -16.32 0.02 11.24
CA ALA A 38 -16.61 0.18 9.81
C ALA A 38 -17.73 -0.78 9.40
N HIS A 39 -18.94 -0.29 9.34
CA HIS A 39 -20.09 -1.05 8.81
C HIS A 39 -19.91 -1.25 7.30
N LEU A 40 -19.14 -2.27 6.93
CA LEU A 40 -19.03 -2.66 5.52
C LEU A 40 -20.29 -3.38 5.05
N PRO A 41 -20.71 -3.16 3.79
CA PRO A 41 -21.78 -3.95 3.18
C PRO A 41 -21.49 -5.46 3.25
N GLU A 42 -22.52 -6.27 3.46
CA GLU A 42 -22.40 -7.74 3.52
C GLU A 42 -21.83 -8.36 2.22
N THR A 43 -21.81 -7.61 1.13
CA THR A 43 -21.24 -8.02 -0.16
C THR A 43 -19.71 -7.94 -0.22
N LEU A 44 -19.09 -7.45 0.84
CA LEU A 44 -17.65 -7.28 0.95
C LEU A 44 -17.08 -8.15 2.06
N ASP A 45 -15.88 -8.63 1.83
CA ASP A 45 -15.01 -9.24 2.84
C ASP A 45 -13.84 -8.29 3.12
N MET A 46 -13.22 -8.41 4.29
CA MET A 46 -12.11 -7.57 4.69
C MET A 46 -11.11 -8.35 5.55
N LYS A 47 -9.83 -8.02 5.36
CA LYS A 47 -8.76 -8.31 6.30
C LYS A 47 -8.12 -7.00 6.75
N TRP A 48 -7.97 -6.84 8.04
CA TRP A 48 -7.24 -5.74 8.65
C TRP A 48 -6.04 -6.28 9.42
N CYS A 49 -4.94 -5.56 9.39
CA CYS A 49 -3.82 -5.76 10.29
C CYS A 49 -3.30 -4.40 10.77
N GLY A 50 -2.95 -4.35 12.03
CA GLY A 50 -2.47 -3.14 12.68
C GLY A 50 -2.24 -3.42 14.15
N ILE A 51 -1.74 -2.42 14.87
CA ILE A 51 -1.46 -2.53 16.30
C ILE A 51 -2.60 -1.87 17.04
N GLU A 52 -3.26 -2.62 17.92
CA GLU A 52 -4.08 -2.02 18.97
C GLU A 52 -3.15 -1.28 19.95
N TYR A 53 -3.11 0.03 19.82
CA TYR A 53 -2.35 0.87 20.73
C TYR A 53 -3.29 1.64 21.64
N PHE A 54 -3.32 1.25 22.90
CA PHE A 54 -4.01 1.98 23.94
C PHE A 54 -3.12 3.08 24.52
N HIS A 55 -2.90 4.16 23.78
CA HIS A 55 -2.40 5.40 24.38
C HIS A 55 -3.46 6.49 24.23
N HIS A 56 -4.05 6.91 25.33
CA HIS A 56 -5.04 7.99 25.40
C HIS A 56 -6.30 7.81 24.53
N GLN A 57 -6.89 6.61 24.51
CA GLN A 57 -8.18 6.33 23.83
C GLN A 57 -8.18 6.54 22.29
N LYS A 58 -7.04 6.69 21.64
CA LYS A 58 -6.98 6.74 20.18
C LYS A 58 -6.79 5.34 19.64
N LYS A 59 -7.78 4.83 18.91
CA LYS A 59 -7.65 3.62 18.10
C LYS A 59 -6.59 3.87 17.03
N TRP A 60 -5.62 2.96 16.94
CA TRP A 60 -4.52 3.11 15.98
C TRP A 60 -4.89 2.70 14.57
N LYS A 61 -4.16 3.28 13.63
CA LYS A 61 -4.23 3.03 12.20
C LYS A 61 -3.56 1.71 11.85
N GLY A 62 -4.08 1.04 10.85
CA GLY A 62 -3.55 -0.20 10.29
C GLY A 62 -3.66 -0.19 8.77
N LEU A 63 -3.39 -1.36 8.20
CA LEU A 63 -3.63 -1.65 6.79
C LEU A 63 -4.88 -2.51 6.67
N SER A 64 -5.75 -2.19 5.74
CA SER A 64 -6.85 -3.07 5.35
C SER A 64 -6.78 -3.43 3.88
N ILE A 65 -7.19 -4.65 3.56
CA ILE A 65 -7.58 -5.03 2.22
C ILE A 65 -9.05 -5.45 2.24
N ILE A 66 -9.84 -4.88 1.33
CA ILE A 66 -11.29 -5.09 1.23
C ILE A 66 -11.57 -5.61 -0.19
N TRP A 67 -12.39 -6.63 -0.33
CA TRP A 67 -12.70 -7.22 -1.62
C TRP A 67 -14.16 -7.69 -1.70
N LYS A 68 -14.66 -7.88 -2.91
CA LYS A 68 -16.00 -8.43 -3.14
C LYS A 68 -16.06 -9.87 -2.62
N ARG A 69 -17.06 -10.16 -1.80
CA ARG A 69 -17.24 -11.48 -1.17
C ARG A 69 -17.26 -12.59 -2.20
N GLY A 70 -16.51 -13.66 -1.94
CA GLY A 70 -16.39 -14.81 -2.81
C GLY A 70 -15.45 -14.64 -4.00
N GLN A 71 -14.83 -13.46 -4.20
CA GLN A 71 -13.89 -13.21 -5.29
C GLN A 71 -12.41 -13.28 -4.89
N GLY A 72 -12.13 -13.56 -3.62
CA GLY A 72 -10.78 -13.68 -3.12
C GLY A 72 -10.70 -14.32 -1.74
N TYR A 73 -9.49 -14.61 -1.31
CA TYR A 73 -9.21 -15.15 0.02
C TYR A 73 -7.82 -14.74 0.50
N ILE A 74 -7.68 -14.62 1.82
CA ILE A 74 -6.37 -14.40 2.45
C ILE A 74 -5.64 -15.73 2.49
N THR A 75 -4.38 -15.72 2.11
CA THR A 75 -3.54 -16.91 1.99
C THR A 75 -3.19 -17.52 3.35
N GLU A 76 -2.96 -18.84 3.41
CA GLU A 76 -2.54 -19.53 4.63
C GLU A 76 -1.13 -19.10 5.10
N TRP A 77 -0.30 -18.61 4.17
CA TRP A 77 1.04 -18.08 4.46
C TRP A 77 1.05 -16.59 4.82
N PHE A 78 -0.13 -15.99 5.06
CA PHE A 78 -0.22 -14.65 5.66
C PHE A 78 0.49 -14.64 7.02
N ASN A 79 1.48 -13.77 7.18
CA ASN A 79 2.21 -13.63 8.41
C ASN A 79 1.72 -12.40 9.21
N PRO A 80 0.93 -12.62 10.27
CA PRO A 80 0.40 -11.52 11.08
C PRO A 80 1.49 -10.74 11.85
N LYS A 81 2.73 -11.26 11.93
CA LYS A 81 3.86 -10.53 12.53
C LYS A 81 4.35 -9.38 11.67
N HIS A 82 4.06 -9.44 10.35
CA HIS A 82 4.20 -8.30 9.45
C HIS A 82 2.88 -7.53 9.41
N ASP A 83 2.66 -6.71 10.42
CA ASP A 83 1.42 -5.92 10.63
C ASP A 83 1.09 -4.97 9.48
N TYR A 84 1.92 -4.96 8.43
CA TYR A 84 1.89 -3.94 7.39
C TYR A 84 1.89 -4.53 5.97
N ALA A 85 1.53 -5.80 5.85
CA ALA A 85 1.39 -6.47 4.56
C ALA A 85 0.26 -7.51 4.62
N ILE A 86 -0.63 -7.47 3.64
CA ILE A 86 -1.75 -8.41 3.53
C ILE A 86 -1.75 -9.02 2.13
N PRO A 87 -1.48 -10.34 2.00
CA PRO A 87 -1.58 -11.06 0.73
C PRO A 87 -3.02 -11.54 0.49
N LEU A 88 -3.63 -11.07 -0.59
CA LEU A 88 -4.94 -11.53 -1.08
C LEU A 88 -4.75 -12.25 -2.41
N ILE A 89 -5.29 -13.45 -2.56
CA ILE A 89 -5.48 -14.07 -3.88
C ILE A 89 -6.88 -13.71 -4.36
N ALA A 90 -6.95 -13.08 -5.54
CA ALA A 90 -8.21 -12.75 -6.22
C ALA A 90 -8.09 -13.06 -7.71
N ASN A 91 -8.95 -13.94 -8.23
CA ASN A 91 -8.95 -14.37 -9.64
C ASN A 91 -7.54 -14.78 -10.15
N ASP A 92 -6.83 -15.59 -9.39
CA ASP A 92 -5.46 -16.08 -9.67
C ASP A 92 -4.35 -15.01 -9.66
N TYR A 93 -4.65 -13.80 -9.21
CA TYR A 93 -3.67 -12.76 -8.95
C TYR A 93 -3.33 -12.69 -7.47
N LEU A 94 -2.05 -12.53 -7.16
CA LEU A 94 -1.61 -12.15 -5.82
C LEU A 94 -1.60 -10.62 -5.72
N ILE A 95 -2.45 -10.08 -4.87
CA ILE A 95 -2.45 -8.66 -4.52
C ILE A 95 -1.84 -8.55 -3.13
N LEU A 96 -0.63 -8.03 -3.04
CA LEU A 96 0.05 -7.75 -1.79
C LEU A 96 -0.14 -6.27 -1.45
N GLY A 97 -1.12 -5.99 -0.58
CA GLY A 97 -1.28 -4.66 0.01
C GLY A 97 -0.17 -4.41 1.03
N ILE A 98 0.52 -3.28 0.95
CA ILE A 98 1.59 -2.95 1.90
C ILE A 98 1.47 -1.55 2.48
N TRP A 99 1.93 -1.41 3.73
CA TRP A 99 2.07 -0.12 4.42
C TRP A 99 3.24 -0.21 5.41
N PRO A 100 4.50 -0.26 4.93
CA PRO A 100 5.68 -0.27 5.79
C PRO A 100 5.65 0.93 6.74
N THR A 101 5.41 0.68 8.03
CA THR A 101 5.38 1.74 9.04
C THR A 101 6.15 1.30 10.29
N LYS A 102 6.56 2.27 11.10
CA LYS A 102 7.32 1.98 12.32
C LYS A 102 6.36 1.46 13.39
N PRO A 103 6.69 0.35 14.04
CA PRO A 103 5.89 -0.12 15.17
C PRO A 103 5.87 0.95 16.26
N THR A 104 4.73 1.07 16.92
CA THR A 104 4.52 2.02 18.02
C THR A 104 4.75 1.39 19.39
N ASP A 105 4.92 0.07 19.41
CA ASP A 105 5.28 -0.72 20.58
C ASP A 105 6.80 -0.74 20.83
N ASP A 106 7.25 -1.60 21.74
CA ASP A 106 8.66 -1.72 22.14
C ASP A 106 9.55 -2.43 21.11
N ARG A 107 9.02 -2.81 19.93
CA ARG A 107 9.83 -3.42 18.87
C ARG A 107 10.88 -2.42 18.35
N PRO A 108 12.06 -2.90 17.91
CA PRO A 108 13.10 -2.04 17.36
C PRO A 108 12.58 -1.20 16.18
N LYS A 109 12.76 0.12 16.25
CA LYS A 109 12.36 1.02 15.18
C LYS A 109 13.32 0.87 14.00
N LYS A 110 12.83 0.28 12.92
CA LYS A 110 13.54 0.11 11.65
C LYS A 110 13.21 1.28 10.70
N PRO A 111 14.14 1.67 9.79
CA PRO A 111 13.80 2.60 8.69
C PRO A 111 12.74 1.97 7.77
N TYR A 112 11.88 2.79 7.18
CA TYR A 112 10.83 2.31 6.27
C TYR A 112 11.34 1.45 5.10
N PRO A 113 12.48 1.80 4.43
CA PRO A 113 13.03 0.95 3.38
C PRO A 113 13.43 -0.44 3.86
N GLN A 114 13.89 -0.57 5.11
CA GLN A 114 14.19 -1.88 5.69
C GLN A 114 12.93 -2.71 5.87
N ILE A 115 11.86 -2.11 6.40
CA ILE A 115 10.59 -2.80 6.63
C ILE A 115 10.01 -3.25 5.28
N ALA A 116 10.01 -2.37 4.26
CA ALA A 116 9.56 -2.70 2.91
C ALA A 116 10.35 -3.88 2.32
N GLN A 117 11.69 -3.86 2.41
CA GLN A 117 12.54 -4.93 1.89
C GLN A 117 12.29 -6.26 2.62
N GLU A 118 12.10 -6.25 3.95
CA GLU A 118 11.79 -7.46 4.72
C GLU A 118 10.44 -8.06 4.30
N ILE A 119 9.41 -7.24 4.10
CA ILE A 119 8.11 -7.67 3.56
C ILE A 119 8.29 -8.31 2.18
N ILE A 120 8.97 -7.60 1.26
CA ILE A 120 9.18 -8.09 -0.11
C ILE A 120 9.94 -9.43 -0.10
N GLN A 121 10.98 -9.56 0.72
CA GLN A 121 11.76 -10.78 0.82
C GLN A 121 10.94 -11.96 1.33
N GLU A 122 10.06 -11.74 2.29
CA GLU A 122 9.20 -12.79 2.84
C GLU A 122 8.21 -13.32 1.82
N TYR A 123 7.56 -12.41 1.06
CA TYR A 123 6.58 -12.81 0.05
C TYR A 123 7.19 -13.15 -1.32
N ALA A 124 8.48 -12.90 -1.53
CA ALA A 124 9.17 -13.17 -2.80
C ALA A 124 9.05 -14.61 -3.34
N PRO A 125 9.00 -15.68 -2.53
CA PRO A 125 8.78 -17.03 -3.06
C PRO A 125 7.54 -17.14 -3.93
N TYR A 126 6.46 -16.45 -3.56
CA TYR A 126 5.15 -16.51 -4.23
C TYR A 126 5.07 -15.66 -5.50
N PHE A 127 5.96 -14.68 -5.69
CA PHE A 127 5.94 -13.81 -6.88
C PHE A 127 6.24 -14.56 -8.17
N LYS A 128 6.85 -15.75 -8.09
CA LYS A 128 7.07 -16.62 -9.26
C LYS A 128 5.87 -17.53 -9.57
N GLU A 129 5.02 -17.75 -8.59
CA GLU A 129 3.88 -18.65 -8.69
C GLU A 129 2.62 -17.92 -9.17
N TYR A 130 2.55 -16.61 -8.93
CA TYR A 130 1.39 -15.79 -9.21
C TYR A 130 1.72 -14.56 -10.08
N LYS A 131 0.74 -14.12 -10.86
CA LYS A 131 0.70 -12.76 -11.36
C LYS A 131 0.54 -11.83 -10.18
N THR A 132 1.58 -11.08 -9.83
CA THR A 132 1.66 -10.35 -8.57
C THR A 132 1.57 -8.85 -8.77
N LEU A 133 0.72 -8.20 -8.00
CA LEU A 133 0.64 -6.76 -7.81
C LEU A 133 1.01 -6.44 -6.35
N VAL A 134 2.10 -5.70 -6.13
CA VAL A 134 2.44 -5.10 -4.83
C VAL A 134 2.02 -3.65 -4.88
N ILE A 135 1.13 -3.22 -3.98
CA ILE A 135 0.53 -1.88 -4.04
C ILE A 135 0.28 -1.32 -2.64
N GLY A 136 0.52 -0.01 -2.46
CA GLY A 136 0.27 0.67 -1.19
C GLY A 136 1.13 1.89 -0.98
N ASP A 137 1.08 2.44 0.23
CA ASP A 137 1.98 3.47 0.71
C ASP A 137 3.26 2.83 1.25
N PHE A 138 4.37 3.02 0.55
CA PHE A 138 5.67 2.48 0.93
C PHE A 138 6.37 3.29 2.04
N ASN A 139 5.83 4.44 2.41
CA ASN A 139 6.40 5.35 3.41
C ASN A 139 7.86 5.74 3.14
N CYS A 140 8.35 5.49 1.95
CA CYS A 140 9.70 5.86 1.56
C CYS A 140 9.76 6.48 0.16
N TYR A 141 10.72 7.37 -0.04
CA TYR A 141 10.97 8.07 -1.28
C TYR A 141 12.48 8.23 -1.50
N VAL A 142 12.85 8.64 -2.70
CA VAL A 142 14.26 8.82 -3.08
C VAL A 142 14.88 9.96 -2.28
N ASN A 143 16.10 9.76 -1.76
CA ASN A 143 16.83 10.68 -0.88
C ASN A 143 16.27 10.85 0.54
N GLN A 144 15.28 10.07 0.96
CA GLN A 144 14.79 10.13 2.35
C GLN A 144 15.84 9.65 3.37
N TYR A 145 16.67 8.71 2.97
CA TYR A 145 17.72 8.12 3.79
C TYR A 145 19.05 8.06 3.02
N ASP A 146 20.14 7.90 3.76
CA ASP A 146 21.47 7.73 3.20
C ASP A 146 21.56 6.43 2.37
N ARG A 147 21.74 6.57 1.06
CA ARG A 147 21.83 5.46 0.09
C ARG A 147 23.03 4.55 0.33
N THR A 148 24.07 5.02 1.01
CA THR A 148 25.26 4.24 1.34
C THR A 148 25.00 3.22 2.46
N LYS A 149 23.92 3.39 3.20
CA LYS A 149 23.50 2.45 4.24
C LYS A 149 22.90 1.17 3.63
N LYS A 150 22.93 0.10 4.42
CA LYS A 150 22.50 -1.24 4.00
C LYS A 150 21.11 -1.26 3.33
N TYR A 151 20.15 -0.52 3.89
CA TYR A 151 18.78 -0.50 3.40
C TYR A 151 18.45 0.72 2.51
N GLY A 152 19.32 1.72 2.52
CA GLY A 152 19.22 2.91 1.66
C GLY A 152 17.89 3.65 1.75
N ASP A 153 17.39 4.04 0.58
CA ASP A 153 16.12 4.72 0.36
C ASP A 153 15.22 3.92 -0.61
N MET A 154 14.25 4.57 -1.26
CA MET A 154 13.34 3.90 -2.20
C MET A 154 14.06 3.24 -3.38
N LEU A 155 15.23 3.74 -3.82
CA LEU A 155 16.00 3.08 -4.88
C LEU A 155 16.45 1.67 -4.48
N LYS A 156 16.83 1.47 -3.21
CA LYS A 156 17.18 0.12 -2.72
C LYS A 156 15.96 -0.80 -2.64
N VAL A 157 14.80 -0.27 -2.31
CA VAL A 157 13.53 -1.02 -2.35
C VAL A 157 13.21 -1.42 -3.78
N ASN A 158 13.36 -0.48 -4.75
CA ASN A 158 13.18 -0.75 -6.17
C ASN A 158 14.13 -1.85 -6.68
N GLU A 159 15.43 -1.77 -6.36
CA GLU A 159 16.41 -2.81 -6.72
C GLU A 159 15.97 -4.21 -6.24
N VAL A 160 15.42 -4.30 -5.02
CA VAL A 160 14.91 -5.58 -4.49
C VAL A 160 13.68 -6.04 -5.26
N LEU A 161 12.70 -5.19 -5.54
CA LEU A 161 11.50 -5.53 -6.32
C LEU A 161 11.86 -5.97 -7.74
N GLU A 162 12.73 -5.24 -8.44
CA GLU A 162 13.18 -5.59 -9.79
C GLU A 162 13.95 -6.91 -9.82
N SER A 163 14.76 -7.21 -8.79
CA SER A 163 15.42 -8.50 -8.67
C SER A 163 14.45 -9.68 -8.55
N LYS A 164 13.18 -9.42 -8.23
CA LYS A 164 12.09 -10.39 -8.18
C LYS A 164 11.18 -10.35 -9.41
N GLY A 165 11.53 -9.55 -10.41
CA GLY A 165 10.77 -9.39 -11.64
C GLY A 165 9.54 -8.48 -11.53
N LEU A 166 9.49 -7.66 -10.50
CA LEU A 166 8.41 -6.68 -10.28
C LEU A 166 8.88 -5.29 -10.71
N HIS A 167 8.08 -4.62 -11.54
CA HIS A 167 8.40 -3.31 -12.10
C HIS A 167 7.36 -2.26 -11.71
N SER A 168 7.81 -1.04 -11.46
CA SER A 168 6.94 0.08 -11.11
C SER A 168 6.06 0.48 -12.29
N LEU A 169 4.73 0.46 -12.09
CA LEU A 169 3.78 0.84 -13.15
C LEU A 169 3.93 2.31 -13.56
N TYR A 170 4.15 3.21 -12.60
CA TYR A 170 4.37 4.61 -12.90
C TYR A 170 5.57 4.82 -13.82
N HIS A 171 6.73 4.29 -13.45
CA HIS A 171 7.98 4.50 -14.18
C HIS A 171 7.98 3.78 -15.55
N GLN A 172 7.29 2.63 -15.67
CA GLN A 172 7.09 1.98 -16.96
C GLN A 172 6.18 2.80 -17.90
N GLN A 173 5.20 3.51 -17.35
CA GLN A 173 4.25 4.29 -18.14
C GLN A 173 4.81 5.66 -18.55
N THR A 174 5.57 6.32 -17.67
CA THR A 174 6.04 7.70 -17.86
C THR A 174 7.46 7.80 -18.40
N ASP A 175 8.26 6.74 -18.24
CA ASP A 175 9.72 6.75 -18.51
C ASP A 175 10.49 7.76 -17.64
N GLU A 176 9.89 8.23 -16.54
CA GLU A 176 10.52 9.13 -15.59
C GLU A 176 11.47 8.38 -14.64
N GLU A 177 12.54 9.04 -14.22
CA GLU A 177 13.49 8.49 -13.27
C GLU A 177 12.95 8.57 -11.83
N PHE A 178 13.26 7.58 -11.01
CA PHE A 178 13.00 7.63 -9.57
C PHE A 178 13.61 8.88 -8.92
N GLY A 179 12.79 9.62 -8.18
CA GLY A 179 13.14 10.89 -7.55
C GLY A 179 13.00 12.12 -8.46
N LYS A 180 12.44 11.92 -9.67
CA LYS A 180 12.10 12.99 -10.62
C LYS A 180 10.66 12.90 -11.09
N GLU A 181 9.80 12.22 -10.33
CA GLU A 181 8.39 12.04 -10.64
C GLU A 181 7.68 13.38 -10.75
N SER A 182 6.98 13.59 -11.87
CA SER A 182 6.22 14.82 -12.14
C SER A 182 4.87 14.86 -11.40
N ILE A 183 4.33 13.69 -11.03
CA ILE A 183 3.14 13.54 -10.20
C ILE A 183 3.58 13.05 -8.82
N LEU A 184 3.15 13.75 -7.76
CA LEU A 184 3.49 13.39 -6.38
C LEU A 184 2.27 12.79 -5.68
N THR A 185 2.50 11.86 -4.75
CA THR A 185 1.42 11.08 -4.15
C THR A 185 1.19 11.36 -2.67
N TYR A 186 2.12 12.04 -2.00
CA TYR A 186 2.04 12.41 -0.59
C TYR A 186 2.33 13.91 -0.40
N PHE A 187 1.49 14.60 0.36
CA PHE A 187 1.53 16.04 0.63
C PHE A 187 1.66 16.27 2.13
N HIS A 188 2.90 16.36 2.62
CA HIS A 188 3.18 16.44 4.04
C HIS A 188 2.41 17.58 4.72
N ARG A 189 1.64 17.23 5.74
CA ARG A 189 0.76 18.18 6.46
C ARG A 189 -0.18 18.97 5.52
N PHE A 190 -0.60 18.33 4.41
CA PHE A 190 -1.46 18.94 3.39
C PHE A 190 -0.85 20.16 2.67
N HIS A 191 0.48 20.18 2.49
CA HIS A 191 1.19 21.23 1.78
C HIS A 191 1.75 20.73 0.45
N GLU A 192 1.40 21.39 -0.66
CA GLU A 192 1.91 21.06 -2.01
C GLU A 192 3.42 21.29 -2.12
N SER A 193 3.96 22.27 -1.40
CA SER A 193 5.40 22.59 -1.41
C SER A 193 6.28 21.59 -0.65
N ASP A 194 5.69 20.67 0.10
CA ASP A 194 6.38 19.62 0.86
C ASP A 194 5.76 18.26 0.49
N SER A 195 6.02 17.83 -0.75
CA SER A 195 5.38 16.68 -1.34
C SER A 195 6.38 15.68 -1.91
N TYR A 196 6.00 14.40 -1.93
CA TYR A 196 6.87 13.28 -2.27
C TYR A 196 6.10 12.19 -3.01
N PHE A 197 6.82 11.35 -3.76
CA PHE A 197 6.27 10.14 -4.34
C PHE A 197 6.47 8.99 -3.36
N ARG A 198 5.41 8.48 -2.74
CA ARG A 198 5.45 7.45 -1.70
C ARG A 198 4.55 6.25 -1.95
N ASP A 199 3.51 6.44 -2.75
CA ASP A 199 2.56 5.39 -3.08
C ASP A 199 2.98 4.76 -4.40
N TYR A 200 3.15 3.44 -4.40
CA TYR A 200 3.66 2.71 -5.56
C TYR A 200 2.78 1.50 -5.88
N ALA A 201 2.79 1.14 -7.16
CA ALA A 201 2.27 -0.12 -7.66
C ALA A 201 3.33 -0.81 -8.51
N TYR A 202 3.66 -2.06 -8.15
CA TYR A 202 4.65 -2.89 -8.82
C TYR A 202 4.01 -4.19 -9.30
N THR A 203 4.35 -4.65 -10.52
CA THR A 203 3.79 -5.87 -11.09
C THR A 203 4.81 -6.65 -11.91
N ASN A 204 4.58 -7.98 -12.04
CA ASN A 204 5.32 -8.89 -12.92
C ASN A 204 4.51 -9.29 -14.16
N PHE A 205 3.41 -8.59 -14.45
CA PHE A 205 2.53 -8.86 -15.60
C PHE A 205 2.01 -7.53 -16.19
N PRO A 206 1.59 -7.52 -17.46
CA PRO A 206 1.01 -6.34 -18.08
C PRO A 206 -0.38 -6.04 -17.50
N VAL A 207 -0.66 -4.75 -17.25
CA VAL A 207 -1.98 -4.26 -16.80
C VAL A 207 -2.73 -3.61 -17.96
N ILE A 208 -4.06 -3.51 -17.86
CA ILE A 208 -4.90 -2.80 -18.84
C ILE A 208 -4.70 -1.29 -18.70
N SER A 209 -4.70 -0.80 -17.46
CA SER A 209 -4.41 0.62 -17.17
C SER A 209 -3.89 0.83 -15.76
N PHE A 210 -3.15 1.91 -15.57
CA PHE A 210 -2.72 2.45 -14.30
C PHE A 210 -2.92 3.97 -14.30
N CYS A 211 -3.45 4.51 -13.20
CA CYS A 211 -3.50 5.95 -13.00
C CYS A 211 -3.34 6.33 -11.53
N ILE A 212 -2.89 7.57 -11.31
CA ILE A 212 -2.86 8.25 -10.02
C ILE A 212 -4.01 9.24 -10.01
N PHE A 213 -4.85 9.22 -8.97
CA PHE A 213 -5.95 10.17 -8.86
C PHE A 213 -5.43 11.58 -8.59
N PRO A 214 -6.16 12.62 -9.02
CA PRO A 214 -5.89 13.98 -8.56
C PRO A 214 -5.93 14.05 -7.03
N TRP A 215 -5.04 14.84 -6.43
CA TRP A 215 -5.05 15.01 -4.99
C TRP A 215 -6.34 15.68 -4.50
N ASP A 216 -6.99 14.99 -3.57
CA ASP A 216 -8.19 15.45 -2.88
C ASP A 216 -7.83 15.74 -1.41
N LYS A 217 -7.55 17.00 -1.11
CA LYS A 217 -7.14 17.47 0.20
C LYS A 217 -8.15 17.15 1.32
N GLU A 218 -9.43 17.05 0.99
CA GLU A 218 -10.46 16.68 1.97
C GLU A 218 -10.37 15.19 2.29
N MET A 219 -9.99 14.38 1.30
CA MET A 219 -9.89 12.93 1.45
C MET A 219 -8.65 12.52 2.25
N SER A 220 -7.47 13.04 1.90
CA SER A 220 -6.20 12.64 2.51
C SER A 220 -5.07 13.61 2.20
N ASP A 221 -3.96 13.47 2.91
CA ASP A 221 -2.66 14.00 2.51
C ASP A 221 -1.93 13.09 1.50
N HIS A 222 -2.59 12.01 1.03
CA HIS A 222 -2.15 11.17 -0.08
C HIS A 222 -3.10 11.28 -1.27
N THR A 223 -2.63 10.83 -2.44
CA THR A 223 -3.48 10.49 -3.59
C THR A 223 -3.73 8.99 -3.63
N GLY A 224 -4.75 8.58 -4.38
CA GLY A 224 -5.01 7.17 -4.63
C GLY A 224 -4.40 6.69 -5.94
N LEU A 225 -4.17 5.38 -6.01
CA LEU A 225 -3.71 4.65 -7.19
C LEU A 225 -4.83 3.74 -7.69
N GLU A 226 -5.02 3.66 -9.00
CA GLU A 226 -5.93 2.70 -9.64
C GLU A 226 -5.16 1.82 -10.61
N VAL A 227 -5.39 0.51 -10.53
CA VAL A 227 -4.88 -0.49 -11.47
C VAL A 227 -6.05 -1.29 -12.01
N ILE A 228 -6.14 -1.45 -13.33
CA ILE A 228 -7.11 -2.34 -14.00
C ILE A 228 -6.34 -3.49 -14.65
N ILE A 229 -6.73 -4.72 -14.30
CA ILE A 229 -6.15 -5.98 -14.79
C ILE A 229 -7.23 -6.88 -15.36
#